data_4a65e35ce05f373866ed24663aaf2d5c
#
_entry.id   4a65e35ce05f373866ed24663aaf2d5c
#
_cell.length_a   1.000
_cell.length_b   1.000
_cell.length_c   1.000
_cell.angle_alpha   90.00
_cell.angle_beta   90.00
_cell.angle_gamma   90.00
#
_symmetry.space_group_name_H-M   'P 1'
#
loop_
_entity.id
_entity.type
_entity.pdbx_description
1 polymer ?
#
loop_
_entity_poly.entity_id
_entity_poly.type
_entity_poly.pdbx_seq_one_letter_code
_entity_poly.pdbx_strand_id
1 'polypeptide(L)'
;MIVERIWTANAFRNFNYLVACPDTGEALAIDPLDHEKTLATARVKGWQITQILNTHEHHDHIGGNAAVVAATGAKVIAHHRAARLIPGVDRGVKAGDVIKVGKRVELECMDTPGHTMCHICLRSHTDQPALFSGDTLFNAGAGNVHNGGNVEELYATFVDQLGRLPDNTRVYPGHDYIENNLRFTLAREPGNEAAQAMLPHVAGHDPANSAVTTLGDEKRINTFMRLNSPGVIAGLRKDFPDLPDKPDARTVFRKLRELRNKW
;
A
#
# COMPACT_ATOMS: atom_id res chain seq x y z
N MET A 1 -6.92 18.02 2.36
CA MET A 1 -6.05 16.97 2.94
C MET A 1 -4.61 17.26 2.54
N ILE A 2 -3.67 17.22 3.49
CA ILE A 2 -2.24 17.31 3.23
C ILE A 2 -1.64 15.94 3.56
N VAL A 3 -0.83 15.40 2.66
CA VAL A 3 -0.14 14.10 2.85
C VAL A 3 1.35 14.34 2.87
N GLU A 4 1.99 13.92 3.94
CA GLU A 4 3.45 13.91 4.07
C GLU A 4 3.92 12.46 4.12
N ARG A 5 4.80 12.08 3.18
CA ARG A 5 5.43 10.78 3.15
C ARG A 5 6.79 10.84 3.82
N ILE A 6 7.06 9.95 4.74
CA ILE A 6 8.28 9.89 5.54
C ILE A 6 9.06 8.63 5.14
N TRP A 7 10.22 8.80 4.54
CA TRP A 7 11.15 7.72 4.25
C TRP A 7 11.90 7.29 5.51
N THR A 8 11.75 6.03 5.91
CA THR A 8 12.38 5.53 7.15
C THR A 8 13.87 5.21 6.97
N ALA A 9 14.33 4.94 5.76
CA ALA A 9 15.69 4.49 5.43
C ALA A 9 16.10 3.18 6.11
N ASN A 10 15.15 2.34 6.49
CA ASN A 10 15.40 1.02 7.06
C ASN A 10 15.61 -0.04 5.96
N ALA A 11 16.02 -1.26 6.35
CA ALA A 11 16.27 -2.37 5.44
C ALA A 11 15.01 -2.86 4.70
N PHE A 12 13.83 -2.69 5.29
CA PHE A 12 12.54 -3.05 4.67
C PHE A 12 12.02 -1.98 3.72
N ARG A 13 12.66 -0.78 3.66
CA ARG A 13 12.29 0.33 2.79
C ARG A 13 10.88 0.86 3.07
N ASN A 14 10.48 0.96 4.35
CA ASN A 14 9.16 1.44 4.75
C ASN A 14 8.96 2.93 4.44
N PHE A 15 7.72 3.25 4.09
CA PHE A 15 7.14 4.58 4.18
C PHE A 15 6.22 4.67 5.40
N ASN A 16 6.35 5.75 6.16
CA ASN A 16 5.32 6.19 7.10
C ASN A 16 4.61 7.41 6.53
N TYR A 17 3.38 7.67 6.95
CA TYR A 17 2.63 8.83 6.46
C TYR A 17 2.06 9.66 7.60
N LEU A 18 1.99 10.97 7.37
CA LEU A 18 1.14 11.87 8.13
C LEU A 18 0.07 12.42 7.20
N VAL A 19 -1.17 12.31 7.59
CA VAL A 19 -2.33 12.87 6.88
C VAL A 19 -2.93 13.95 7.75
N ALA A 20 -2.79 15.21 7.35
CA ALA A 20 -3.17 16.36 8.16
C ALA A 20 -4.37 17.12 7.60
N CYS A 21 -5.19 17.64 8.51
CA CYS A 21 -6.24 18.60 8.23
C CYS A 21 -5.61 20.00 8.08
N PRO A 22 -5.77 20.68 6.93
CA PRO A 22 -5.18 22.00 6.73
C PRO A 22 -5.75 23.08 7.63
N ASP A 23 -6.98 22.90 8.14
CA ASP A 23 -7.67 23.92 8.92
C ASP A 23 -7.34 23.84 10.43
N THR A 24 -7.01 22.64 10.94
CA THR A 24 -6.82 22.42 12.38
C THR A 24 -5.39 22.03 12.74
N GLY A 25 -4.59 21.53 11.78
CA GLY A 25 -3.29 20.94 12.05
C GLY A 25 -3.33 19.58 12.74
N GLU A 26 -4.54 19.04 13.02
CA GLU A 26 -4.67 17.66 13.48
C GLU A 26 -4.20 16.69 12.40
N ALA A 27 -3.50 15.62 12.81
CA ALA A 27 -2.92 14.64 11.91
C ALA A 27 -3.17 13.20 12.37
N LEU A 28 -3.36 12.33 11.39
CA LEU A 28 -3.33 10.89 11.49
C LEU A 28 -1.95 10.39 11.07
N ALA A 29 -1.27 9.61 11.91
CA ALA A 29 -0.08 8.86 11.53
C ALA A 29 -0.49 7.49 11.01
N ILE A 30 0.00 7.11 9.83
CA ILE A 30 -0.24 5.77 9.25
C ILE A 30 1.07 5.00 9.33
N ASP A 31 1.03 3.84 9.97
CA ASP A 31 2.13 2.90 10.15
C ASP A 31 3.43 3.57 10.66
N PRO A 32 3.43 4.25 11.81
CA PRO A 32 4.53 5.10 12.25
C PRO A 32 5.71 4.31 12.83
N LEU A 33 6.33 3.40 12.04
CA LEU A 33 7.47 2.60 12.47
C LEU A 33 8.63 3.47 12.98
N ASP A 34 9.04 4.46 12.18
CA ASP A 34 10.05 5.44 12.56
C ASP A 34 9.38 6.59 13.33
N HIS A 35 9.15 6.35 14.61
CA HIS A 35 8.47 7.30 15.48
C HIS A 35 9.25 8.61 15.61
N GLU A 36 10.59 8.58 15.59
CA GLU A 36 11.42 9.78 15.72
C GLU A 36 11.20 10.72 14.54
N LYS A 37 11.32 10.20 13.30
CA LYS A 37 11.05 10.97 12.09
C LYS A 37 9.59 11.43 12.01
N THR A 38 8.64 10.57 12.39
CA THR A 38 7.21 10.90 12.40
C THR A 38 6.91 12.07 13.33
N LEU A 39 7.40 12.03 14.56
CA LEU A 39 7.24 13.09 15.56
C LEU A 39 7.98 14.38 15.15
N ALA A 40 9.22 14.26 14.63
CA ALA A 40 9.99 15.39 14.15
C ALA A 40 9.29 16.10 12.97
N THR A 41 8.77 15.34 12.01
CA THR A 41 8.03 15.87 10.87
C THR A 41 6.77 16.60 11.31
N ALA A 42 5.97 16.00 12.21
CA ALA A 42 4.78 16.65 12.76
C ALA A 42 5.12 17.98 13.45
N ARG A 43 6.19 17.99 14.26
CA ARG A 43 6.67 19.20 14.94
C ARG A 43 7.07 20.30 13.96
N VAL A 44 7.86 19.98 12.93
CA VAL A 44 8.32 20.95 11.93
C VAL A 44 7.14 21.54 11.15
N LYS A 45 6.12 20.73 10.85
CA LYS A 45 4.90 21.16 10.16
C LYS A 45 3.88 21.88 11.06
N GLY A 46 4.09 21.89 12.38
CA GLY A 46 3.14 22.41 13.36
C GLY A 46 1.87 21.57 13.49
N TRP A 47 1.97 20.25 13.22
CA TRP A 47 0.83 19.33 13.28
C TRP A 47 0.78 18.59 14.63
N GLN A 48 -0.45 18.29 15.06
CA GLN A 48 -0.72 17.50 16.25
C GLN A 48 -1.20 16.10 15.84
N ILE A 49 -0.40 15.08 16.13
CA ILE A 49 -0.83 13.69 15.91
C ILE A 49 -1.86 13.33 16.98
N THR A 50 -3.10 13.11 16.55
CA THR A 50 -4.22 12.76 17.44
C THR A 50 -4.63 11.30 17.29
N GLN A 51 -4.26 10.67 16.19
CA GLN A 51 -4.61 9.29 15.86
C GLN A 51 -3.44 8.59 15.16
N ILE A 52 -3.35 7.28 15.37
CA ILE A 52 -2.50 6.34 14.62
C ILE A 52 -3.43 5.36 13.94
N LEU A 53 -3.21 5.05 12.66
CA LEU A 53 -3.79 3.90 12.02
C LEU A 53 -2.68 2.92 11.63
N ASN A 54 -2.88 1.63 11.95
CA ASN A 54 -2.07 0.57 11.37
C ASN A 54 -2.86 -0.13 10.27
N THR A 55 -2.25 -0.21 9.08
CA THR A 55 -2.83 -0.91 7.94
C THR A 55 -2.94 -2.40 8.19
N HIS A 56 -1.98 -2.98 8.91
CA HIS A 56 -1.96 -4.38 9.32
C HIS A 56 -1.01 -4.60 10.52
N GLU A 57 -0.92 -5.86 10.97
CA GLU A 57 -0.27 -6.24 12.22
C GLU A 57 1.24 -6.52 12.15
N HIS A 58 1.90 -6.41 11.00
CA HIS A 58 3.32 -6.71 10.91
C HIS A 58 4.16 -5.70 11.69
N HIS A 59 5.24 -6.23 12.29
CA HIS A 59 6.09 -5.49 13.23
C HIS A 59 6.67 -4.19 12.63
N ASP A 60 7.03 -4.21 11.35
CA ASP A 60 7.57 -3.06 10.64
C ASP A 60 6.52 -2.00 10.25
N HIS A 61 5.28 -2.15 10.69
CA HIS A 61 4.21 -1.14 10.59
C HIS A 61 3.77 -0.62 11.95
N ILE A 62 3.86 -1.47 13.00
CA ILE A 62 3.35 -1.14 14.34
C ILE A 62 4.44 -0.75 15.34
N GLY A 63 5.71 -0.97 15.01
CA GLY A 63 6.82 -0.89 15.99
C GLY A 63 7.01 0.47 16.66
N GLY A 64 6.57 1.57 16.06
CA GLY A 64 6.65 2.91 16.65
C GLY A 64 5.42 3.36 17.43
N ASN A 65 4.32 2.58 17.44
CA ASN A 65 3.05 2.99 18.05
C ASN A 65 3.20 3.46 19.49
N ALA A 66 3.84 2.64 20.34
CA ALA A 66 3.97 2.94 21.76
C ALA A 66 4.71 4.27 22.01
N ALA A 67 5.75 4.56 21.24
CA ALA A 67 6.52 5.80 21.37
C ALA A 67 5.71 7.01 20.90
N VAL A 68 4.95 6.90 19.78
CA VAL A 68 4.07 7.97 19.32
C VAL A 68 2.95 8.22 20.32
N VAL A 69 2.31 7.16 20.86
CA VAL A 69 1.28 7.28 21.91
C VAL A 69 1.84 7.97 23.15
N ALA A 70 3.01 7.56 23.62
CA ALA A 70 3.64 8.16 24.81
C ALA A 70 3.94 9.65 24.62
N ALA A 71 4.31 10.06 23.40
CA ALA A 71 4.65 11.45 23.08
C ALA A 71 3.43 12.36 22.84
N THR A 72 2.31 11.80 22.38
CA THR A 72 1.17 12.60 21.83
C THR A 72 -0.17 12.31 22.48
N GLY A 73 -0.34 11.15 23.12
CA GLY A 73 -1.64 10.65 23.58
C GLY A 73 -2.56 10.17 22.44
N ALA A 74 -2.02 10.00 21.23
CA ALA A 74 -2.79 9.58 20.05
C ALA A 74 -3.50 8.24 20.27
N LYS A 75 -4.69 8.12 19.67
CA LYS A 75 -5.50 6.90 19.71
C LYS A 75 -5.10 5.93 18.60
N VAL A 76 -4.88 4.66 18.95
CA VAL A 76 -4.51 3.62 17.99
C VAL A 76 -5.76 3.00 17.38
N ILE A 77 -5.81 3.01 16.05
CA ILE A 77 -6.88 2.47 15.22
C ILE A 77 -6.32 1.36 14.36
N ALA A 78 -7.00 0.24 14.27
CA ALA A 78 -6.64 -0.88 13.39
C ALA A 78 -7.89 -1.67 12.99
N HIS A 79 -7.74 -2.63 12.08
CA HIS A 79 -8.82 -3.56 11.77
C HIS A 79 -9.35 -4.23 13.04
N HIS A 80 -10.67 -4.34 13.19
CA HIS A 80 -11.29 -4.85 14.42
C HIS A 80 -10.80 -6.25 14.84
N ARG A 81 -10.43 -7.10 13.87
CA ARG A 81 -9.84 -8.42 14.16
C ARG A 81 -8.35 -8.35 14.53
N ALA A 82 -7.66 -7.28 14.19
CA ALA A 82 -6.26 -7.07 14.54
C ALA A 82 -6.06 -6.58 15.98
N ALA A 83 -7.11 -6.20 16.69
CA ALA A 83 -7.03 -5.66 18.04
C ALA A 83 -6.34 -6.59 19.07
N ARG A 84 -6.29 -7.90 18.79
CA ARG A 84 -5.57 -8.88 19.63
C ARG A 84 -4.10 -9.06 19.20
N LEU A 85 -3.75 -8.59 18.00
CA LEU A 85 -2.43 -8.75 17.38
C LEU A 85 -1.58 -7.49 17.53
N ILE A 86 -2.24 -6.33 17.64
CA ILE A 86 -1.61 -5.01 17.77
C ILE A 86 -1.83 -4.49 19.20
N PRO A 87 -0.76 -4.31 19.99
CA PRO A 87 -0.88 -3.78 21.34
C PRO A 87 -1.48 -2.36 21.37
N GLY A 88 -2.37 -2.12 22.32
CA GLY A 88 -2.87 -0.77 22.61
C GLY A 88 -3.90 -0.23 21.62
N VAL A 89 -4.58 -1.07 20.84
CA VAL A 89 -5.67 -0.62 19.94
C VAL A 89 -6.83 -0.08 20.76
N ASP A 90 -7.14 1.21 20.57
CA ASP A 90 -8.26 1.92 21.19
C ASP A 90 -9.57 1.72 20.39
N ARG A 91 -9.46 1.63 19.06
CA ARG A 91 -10.63 1.53 18.16
C ARG A 91 -10.40 0.50 17.06
N GLY A 92 -11.25 -0.50 17.01
CA GLY A 92 -11.33 -1.43 15.89
C GLY A 92 -12.24 -0.87 14.79
N VAL A 93 -11.80 -0.94 13.52
CA VAL A 93 -12.56 -0.48 12.34
C VAL A 93 -12.72 -1.61 11.32
N LYS A 94 -13.66 -1.44 10.40
CA LYS A 94 -13.99 -2.36 9.29
C LYS A 94 -14.34 -1.58 8.04
N ALA A 95 -14.59 -2.27 6.93
CA ALA A 95 -15.03 -1.67 5.68
C ALA A 95 -16.23 -0.74 5.87
N GLY A 96 -16.15 0.45 5.25
CA GLY A 96 -17.17 1.49 5.32
C GLY A 96 -17.08 2.42 6.55
N ASP A 97 -16.28 2.08 7.57
CA ASP A 97 -16.01 3.00 8.66
C ASP A 97 -15.21 4.20 8.15
N VAL A 98 -15.49 5.39 8.72
CA VAL A 98 -14.80 6.62 8.35
C VAL A 98 -13.92 7.09 9.51
N ILE A 99 -12.66 7.39 9.20
CA ILE A 99 -11.73 8.06 10.09
C ILE A 99 -11.74 9.53 9.75
N LYS A 100 -12.10 10.38 10.73
CA LYS A 100 -12.09 11.83 10.60
C LYS A 100 -10.82 12.39 11.20
N VAL A 101 -10.14 13.28 10.45
CA VAL A 101 -8.95 14.00 10.91
C VAL A 101 -9.24 15.49 10.84
N GLY A 102 -9.33 16.13 11.99
CA GLY A 102 -9.78 17.52 12.11
C GLY A 102 -11.16 17.72 11.49
N LYS A 103 -11.36 18.88 10.85
CA LYS A 103 -12.70 19.30 10.36
C LYS A 103 -13.03 18.82 8.93
N ARG A 104 -12.03 18.52 8.09
CA ARG A 104 -12.22 18.38 6.64
C ARG A 104 -11.67 17.11 6.02
N VAL A 105 -10.93 16.31 6.77
CA VAL A 105 -10.34 15.09 6.22
C VAL A 105 -11.18 13.90 6.67
N GLU A 106 -11.65 13.14 5.71
CA GLU A 106 -12.39 11.90 5.91
C GLU A 106 -11.72 10.80 5.07
N LEU A 107 -11.39 9.70 5.74
CA LEU A 107 -10.76 8.52 5.12
C LEU A 107 -11.66 7.31 5.39
N GLU A 108 -12.15 6.69 4.33
CA GLU A 108 -12.96 5.49 4.42
C GLU A 108 -12.07 4.26 4.50
N CYS A 109 -12.38 3.37 5.44
CA CYS A 109 -11.72 2.07 5.59
C CYS A 109 -12.23 1.08 4.55
N MET A 110 -11.31 0.34 3.94
CA MET A 110 -11.58 -0.78 3.05
C MET A 110 -10.98 -2.04 3.67
N ASP A 111 -11.76 -3.07 3.94
CA ASP A 111 -11.20 -4.38 4.29
C ASP A 111 -10.52 -4.96 3.05
N THR A 112 -9.21 -5.14 3.11
CA THR A 112 -8.39 -5.58 1.98
C THR A 112 -7.56 -6.81 2.37
N PRO A 113 -8.21 -7.92 2.72
CA PRO A 113 -7.51 -9.15 3.09
C PRO A 113 -6.65 -9.66 1.93
N GLY A 114 -5.55 -10.30 2.27
CA GLY A 114 -4.67 -10.92 1.28
C GLY A 114 -3.22 -10.94 1.73
N HIS A 115 -2.56 -9.82 1.91
CA HIS A 115 -1.21 -9.75 2.49
C HIS A 115 -1.22 -10.24 3.94
N THR A 116 -2.13 -9.71 4.75
CA THR A 116 -2.64 -10.35 5.98
C THR A 116 -4.16 -10.42 5.93
N MET A 117 -4.76 -11.20 6.84
CA MET A 117 -6.23 -11.33 6.87
C MET A 117 -6.92 -10.19 7.61
N CYS A 118 -6.16 -9.32 8.25
CA CYS A 118 -6.65 -8.15 8.98
C CYS A 118 -6.16 -6.83 8.36
N HIS A 119 -5.86 -6.84 7.05
CA HIS A 119 -5.36 -5.65 6.35
C HIS A 119 -6.47 -4.65 6.03
N ILE A 120 -6.15 -3.36 6.20
CA ILE A 120 -7.01 -2.22 5.84
C ILE A 120 -6.26 -1.30 4.87
N CYS A 121 -6.90 -0.94 3.77
CA CYS A 121 -6.55 0.26 3.02
C CYS A 121 -7.44 1.42 3.45
N LEU A 122 -6.92 2.65 3.33
CA LEU A 122 -7.71 3.88 3.50
C LEU A 122 -7.86 4.58 2.17
N ARG A 123 -9.08 5.01 1.84
CA ARG A 123 -9.33 5.86 0.66
C ARG A 123 -9.91 7.21 1.05
N SER A 124 -9.51 8.26 0.34
CA SER A 124 -10.14 9.58 0.45
C SER A 124 -11.10 9.82 -0.73
N HIS A 125 -12.14 10.63 -0.49
CA HIS A 125 -13.15 11.03 -1.48
C HIS A 125 -12.99 12.50 -1.89
N THR A 126 -11.76 12.94 -2.12
CA THR A 126 -11.44 14.30 -2.57
C THR A 126 -11.35 14.37 -4.09
N ASP A 127 -11.27 15.58 -4.68
CA ASP A 127 -11.06 15.78 -6.13
C ASP A 127 -9.76 15.11 -6.63
N GLN A 128 -8.80 14.91 -5.73
CA GLN A 128 -7.62 14.08 -5.96
C GLN A 128 -7.64 12.91 -4.98
N PRO A 129 -8.38 11.84 -5.30
CA PRO A 129 -8.52 10.72 -4.39
C PRO A 129 -7.17 10.05 -4.11
N ALA A 130 -7.02 9.56 -2.89
CA ALA A 130 -5.83 8.89 -2.40
C ALA A 130 -6.18 7.54 -1.81
N LEU A 131 -5.32 6.56 -2.02
CA LEU A 131 -5.36 5.23 -1.44
C LEU A 131 -4.06 5.01 -0.64
N PHE A 132 -4.17 4.87 0.67
CA PHE A 132 -3.08 4.37 1.52
C PHE A 132 -3.22 2.86 1.54
N SER A 133 -2.38 2.19 0.77
CA SER A 133 -2.55 0.78 0.43
C SER A 133 -1.77 -0.18 1.32
N GLY A 134 -0.96 0.33 2.26
CA GLY A 134 -0.09 -0.53 3.06
C GLY A 134 0.64 -1.53 2.18
N ASP A 135 0.57 -2.80 2.57
CA ASP A 135 1.23 -3.90 1.88
C ASP A 135 0.30 -4.71 0.96
N THR A 136 -0.91 -4.22 0.70
CA THR A 136 -1.78 -4.84 -0.31
C THR A 136 -1.30 -4.52 -1.72
N LEU A 137 -1.16 -3.23 -2.08
CA LEU A 137 -0.71 -2.75 -3.38
C LEU A 137 0.56 -1.93 -3.24
N PHE A 138 1.63 -2.35 -3.89
CA PHE A 138 2.84 -1.54 -4.08
C PHE A 138 2.86 -0.92 -5.46
N ASN A 139 3.66 0.14 -5.64
CA ASN A 139 3.92 0.67 -6.98
C ASN A 139 4.49 -0.45 -7.86
N ALA A 140 3.82 -0.72 -8.98
CA ALA A 140 4.08 -1.80 -9.93
C ALA A 140 4.07 -3.23 -9.34
N GLY A 141 3.47 -3.45 -8.16
CA GLY A 141 3.53 -4.76 -7.50
C GLY A 141 2.39 -5.04 -6.52
N ALA A 142 2.46 -6.21 -5.89
CA ALA A 142 1.52 -6.67 -4.87
C ALA A 142 2.25 -7.24 -3.66
N GLY A 143 1.63 -7.18 -2.49
CA GLY A 143 2.14 -7.78 -1.27
C GLY A 143 2.34 -9.29 -1.38
N ASN A 144 3.24 -9.84 -0.58
CA ASN A 144 3.35 -11.29 -0.39
C ASN A 144 2.25 -11.81 0.53
N VAL A 145 2.15 -13.13 0.67
CA VAL A 145 1.11 -13.78 1.50
C VAL A 145 1.71 -14.77 2.51
N HIS A 146 3.02 -14.70 2.76
CA HIS A 146 3.72 -15.72 3.55
C HIS A 146 3.42 -15.64 5.05
N ASN A 147 3.18 -14.44 5.56
CA ASN A 147 3.04 -14.20 6.99
C ASN A 147 1.58 -13.90 7.35
N GLY A 148 0.74 -14.93 7.32
CA GLY A 148 -0.67 -14.81 7.71
C GLY A 148 -1.62 -14.38 6.58
N GLY A 149 -1.14 -14.37 5.32
CA GLY A 149 -1.94 -13.97 4.18
C GLY A 149 -2.59 -15.12 3.41
N ASN A 150 -3.31 -14.75 2.34
CA ASN A 150 -4.00 -15.67 1.44
C ASN A 150 -4.02 -15.10 0.02
N VAL A 151 -3.53 -15.86 -0.95
CA VAL A 151 -3.42 -15.39 -2.34
C VAL A 151 -4.78 -15.22 -3.02
N GLU A 152 -5.78 -16.00 -2.64
CA GLU A 152 -7.14 -15.90 -3.20
C GLU A 152 -7.84 -14.63 -2.73
N GLU A 153 -7.67 -14.30 -1.46
CA GLU A 153 -8.17 -13.06 -0.88
C GLU A 153 -7.47 -11.84 -1.49
N LEU A 154 -6.14 -11.93 -1.68
CA LEU A 154 -5.39 -10.86 -2.33
C LEU A 154 -5.86 -10.64 -3.77
N TYR A 155 -6.10 -11.73 -4.52
CA TYR A 155 -6.67 -11.67 -5.86
C TYR A 155 -8.04 -10.98 -5.85
N ALA A 156 -8.95 -11.41 -4.97
CA ALA A 156 -10.28 -10.82 -4.85
C ALA A 156 -10.19 -9.32 -4.50
N THR A 157 -9.34 -8.94 -3.56
CA THR A 157 -9.07 -7.54 -3.22
C THR A 157 -8.62 -6.72 -4.44
N PHE A 158 -7.69 -7.25 -5.25
CA PHE A 158 -7.23 -6.56 -6.46
C PHE A 158 -8.33 -6.38 -7.50
N VAL A 159 -9.11 -7.43 -7.78
CA VAL A 159 -10.09 -7.42 -8.87
C VAL A 159 -11.41 -6.76 -8.45
N ASP A 160 -11.91 -7.08 -7.27
CA ASP A 160 -13.24 -6.66 -6.84
C ASP A 160 -13.26 -5.29 -6.15
N GLN A 161 -12.12 -4.84 -5.64
CA GLN A 161 -12.01 -3.56 -4.94
C GLN A 161 -11.08 -2.60 -5.66
N LEU A 162 -9.75 -2.86 -5.66
CA LEU A 162 -8.75 -1.90 -6.16
C LEU A 162 -8.94 -1.59 -7.66
N GLY A 163 -9.21 -2.61 -8.47
CA GLY A 163 -9.40 -2.46 -9.91
C GLY A 163 -10.60 -1.58 -10.30
N ARG A 164 -11.55 -1.37 -9.37
CA ARG A 164 -12.77 -0.57 -9.57
C ARG A 164 -12.64 0.88 -9.10
N LEU A 165 -11.55 1.22 -8.40
CA LEU A 165 -11.31 2.59 -7.96
C LEU A 165 -10.98 3.49 -9.17
N PRO A 166 -11.26 4.81 -9.09
CA PRO A 166 -10.96 5.75 -10.16
C PRO A 166 -9.49 5.78 -10.55
N ASP A 167 -9.20 5.90 -11.83
CA ASP A 167 -7.83 5.89 -12.37
C ASP A 167 -6.94 7.02 -11.84
N ASN A 168 -7.51 8.16 -11.46
CA ASN A 168 -6.80 9.29 -10.86
C ASN A 168 -6.49 9.11 -9.37
N THR A 169 -6.84 7.98 -8.75
CA THR A 169 -6.53 7.70 -7.34
C THR A 169 -5.04 7.54 -7.13
N ARG A 170 -4.44 8.41 -6.32
CA ARG A 170 -3.01 8.36 -5.97
C ARG A 170 -2.74 7.19 -5.02
N VAL A 171 -1.65 6.45 -5.26
CA VAL A 171 -1.28 5.27 -4.48
C VAL A 171 -0.13 5.59 -3.53
N TYR A 172 -0.34 5.34 -2.25
CA TYR A 172 0.62 5.53 -1.15
C TYR A 172 0.87 4.17 -0.47
N PRO A 173 1.87 3.41 -0.91
CA PRO A 173 2.16 2.06 -0.41
C PRO A 173 2.97 2.07 0.89
N GLY A 174 3.03 0.91 1.57
CA GLY A 174 3.84 0.73 2.78
C GLY A 174 5.36 0.75 2.54
N HIS A 175 5.81 0.42 1.32
CA HIS A 175 7.23 0.27 0.99
C HIS A 175 7.60 0.84 -0.37
N ASP A 176 8.87 1.23 -0.52
CA ASP A 176 9.46 1.63 -1.80
C ASP A 176 10.08 0.43 -2.52
N TYR A 177 9.27 -0.28 -3.28
CA TYR A 177 9.73 -1.41 -4.11
C TYR A 177 9.58 -1.15 -5.60
N ILE A 178 9.33 0.10 -6.03
CA ILE A 178 8.96 0.43 -7.41
C ILE A 178 9.98 -0.05 -8.43
N GLU A 179 11.27 0.17 -8.21
CA GLU A 179 12.32 -0.25 -9.15
C GLU A 179 12.33 -1.77 -9.33
N ASN A 180 12.36 -2.52 -8.21
CA ASN A 180 12.38 -3.98 -8.26
C ASN A 180 11.09 -4.56 -8.89
N ASN A 181 9.95 -3.94 -8.61
CA ASN A 181 8.67 -4.34 -9.17
C ASN A 181 8.59 -4.06 -10.69
N LEU A 182 9.11 -2.93 -11.17
CA LEU A 182 9.19 -2.65 -12.61
C LEU A 182 10.13 -3.63 -13.32
N ARG A 183 11.25 -4.00 -12.71
CA ARG A 183 12.13 -5.05 -13.24
C ARG A 183 11.41 -6.38 -13.33
N PHE A 184 10.61 -6.74 -12.32
CA PHE A 184 9.75 -7.93 -12.38
C PHE A 184 8.72 -7.83 -13.51
N THR A 185 8.04 -6.68 -13.65
CA THR A 185 7.09 -6.44 -14.74
C THR A 185 7.75 -6.68 -16.10
N LEU A 186 8.91 -6.08 -16.35
CA LEU A 186 9.63 -6.23 -17.63
C LEU A 186 10.16 -7.64 -17.87
N ALA A 187 10.50 -8.38 -16.81
CA ALA A 187 10.85 -9.80 -16.94
C ALA A 187 9.64 -10.67 -17.34
N ARG A 188 8.43 -10.30 -16.96
CA ARG A 188 7.17 -11.01 -17.31
C ARG A 188 6.52 -10.48 -18.58
N GLU A 189 6.62 -9.19 -18.85
CA GLU A 189 6.04 -8.49 -20.00
C GLU A 189 7.10 -7.56 -20.62
N PRO A 190 8.09 -8.10 -21.37
CA PRO A 190 9.20 -7.29 -21.92
C PRO A 190 8.76 -6.15 -22.82
N GLY A 191 7.59 -6.29 -23.50
CA GLY A 191 7.01 -5.27 -24.38
C GLY A 191 6.16 -4.22 -23.64
N ASN A 192 6.19 -4.13 -22.31
CA ASN A 192 5.44 -3.12 -21.58
C ASN A 192 6.13 -1.74 -21.68
N GLU A 193 5.69 -0.95 -22.66
CA GLU A 193 6.26 0.37 -22.96
C GLU A 193 6.16 1.34 -21.77
N ALA A 194 5.07 1.30 -21.00
CA ALA A 194 4.90 2.17 -19.84
C ALA A 194 5.91 1.84 -18.74
N ALA A 195 6.17 0.56 -18.47
CA ALA A 195 7.18 0.12 -17.52
C ALA A 195 8.60 0.43 -18.01
N GLN A 196 8.87 0.25 -19.33
CA GLN A 196 10.15 0.63 -19.93
C GLN A 196 10.41 2.14 -19.80
N ALA A 197 9.40 2.97 -20.02
CA ALA A 197 9.53 4.42 -19.89
C ALA A 197 9.73 4.86 -18.42
N MET A 198 9.07 4.19 -17.47
CA MET A 198 9.14 4.57 -16.05
C MET A 198 10.43 4.13 -15.37
N LEU A 199 10.96 2.94 -15.70
CA LEU A 199 12.13 2.36 -15.02
C LEU A 199 13.35 3.29 -14.96
N PRO A 200 13.78 3.99 -16.04
CA PRO A 200 14.93 4.90 -15.97
C PRO A 200 14.74 6.07 -14.99
N HIS A 201 13.51 6.49 -14.74
CA HIS A 201 13.21 7.60 -13.83
C HIS A 201 13.23 7.21 -12.35
N VAL A 202 13.12 5.90 -12.07
CA VAL A 202 13.11 5.39 -10.70
C VAL A 202 14.34 4.53 -10.36
N ALA A 203 15.13 4.15 -11.36
CA ALA A 203 16.34 3.37 -11.12
C ALA A 203 17.38 4.19 -10.34
N GLY A 204 17.75 3.70 -9.15
CA GLY A 204 18.70 4.38 -8.26
C GLY A 204 18.18 5.72 -7.69
N HIS A 205 16.88 5.99 -7.74
CA HIS A 205 16.29 7.21 -7.19
C HIS A 205 16.44 7.28 -5.67
N ASP A 206 16.39 8.50 -5.14
CA ASP A 206 16.24 8.73 -3.70
C ASP A 206 14.80 8.39 -3.27
N PRO A 207 14.60 7.37 -2.40
CA PRO A 207 13.25 6.99 -1.98
C PRO A 207 12.47 8.10 -1.27
N ALA A 208 13.13 9.05 -0.64
CA ALA A 208 12.46 10.23 -0.08
C ALA A 208 11.66 11.02 -1.14
N ASN A 209 12.13 10.95 -2.40
CA ASN A 209 11.53 11.60 -3.57
C ASN A 209 10.84 10.60 -4.52
N SER A 210 10.52 9.39 -4.04
CA SER A 210 9.87 8.34 -4.85
C SER A 210 8.57 8.83 -5.50
N ALA A 211 8.32 8.39 -6.73
CA ALA A 211 7.12 8.76 -7.45
C ALA A 211 5.84 8.34 -6.71
N VAL A 212 4.79 9.14 -6.85
CA VAL A 212 3.44 8.76 -6.45
C VAL A 212 2.71 8.38 -7.73
N THR A 213 2.44 7.08 -7.91
CA THR A 213 1.66 6.60 -9.05
C THR A 213 0.16 6.80 -8.80
N THR A 214 -0.61 6.72 -9.88
CA THR A 214 -2.05 6.61 -9.82
C THR A 214 -2.49 5.17 -10.13
N LEU A 215 -3.74 4.82 -9.83
CA LEU A 215 -4.27 3.51 -10.25
C LEU A 215 -4.29 3.35 -11.78
N GLY A 216 -4.46 4.44 -12.52
CA GLY A 216 -4.30 4.43 -13.98
C GLY A 216 -2.87 4.07 -14.40
N ASP A 217 -1.86 4.55 -13.68
CA ASP A 217 -0.47 4.12 -13.89
C ASP A 217 -0.30 2.64 -13.54
N GLU A 218 -0.80 2.21 -12.38
CA GLU A 218 -0.72 0.82 -11.94
C GLU A 218 -1.37 -0.14 -12.96
N LYS A 219 -2.52 0.19 -13.51
CA LYS A 219 -3.17 -0.58 -14.58
C LYS A 219 -2.31 -0.71 -15.86
N ARG A 220 -1.33 0.17 -16.05
CA ARG A 220 -0.40 0.12 -17.20
C ARG A 220 0.88 -0.63 -16.88
N ILE A 221 1.42 -0.49 -15.64
CA ILE A 221 2.75 -0.97 -15.28
C ILE A 221 2.76 -2.20 -14.38
N ASN A 222 1.66 -2.51 -13.68
CA ASN A 222 1.61 -3.54 -12.65
C ASN A 222 1.05 -4.85 -13.22
N THR A 223 1.87 -5.89 -13.31
CA THR A 223 1.45 -7.20 -13.83
C THR A 223 0.25 -7.79 -13.09
N PHE A 224 0.10 -7.50 -11.78
CA PHE A 224 -1.04 -7.97 -10.96
C PHE A 224 -2.36 -7.24 -11.27
N MET A 225 -2.32 -6.14 -12.03
CA MET A 225 -3.49 -5.44 -12.57
C MET A 225 -3.68 -5.68 -14.06
N ARG A 226 -2.80 -6.46 -14.71
CA ARG A 226 -2.77 -6.74 -16.15
C ARG A 226 -3.02 -8.22 -16.47
N LEU A 227 -3.88 -8.86 -15.71
CA LEU A 227 -4.10 -10.32 -15.73
C LEU A 227 -4.56 -10.89 -17.06
N ASN A 228 -5.15 -10.08 -17.92
CA ASN A 228 -5.59 -10.46 -19.26
C ASN A 228 -4.61 -10.01 -20.37
N SER A 229 -3.45 -9.44 -20.01
CA SER A 229 -2.45 -9.02 -20.99
C SER A 229 -1.85 -10.23 -21.73
N PRO A 230 -1.90 -10.26 -23.07
CA PRO A 230 -1.23 -11.32 -23.83
C PRO A 230 0.27 -11.40 -23.54
N GLY A 231 0.92 -10.26 -23.28
CA GLY A 231 2.35 -10.19 -22.94
C GLY A 231 2.66 -10.87 -21.60
N VAL A 232 1.85 -10.59 -20.55
CA VAL A 232 1.96 -11.24 -19.25
C VAL A 232 1.75 -12.74 -19.36
N ILE A 233 0.69 -13.18 -20.07
CA ILE A 233 0.38 -14.61 -20.28
C ILE A 233 1.51 -15.31 -21.03
N ALA A 234 2.05 -14.69 -22.09
CA ALA A 234 3.18 -15.23 -22.85
C ALA A 234 4.46 -15.32 -21.99
N GLY A 235 4.68 -14.33 -21.11
CA GLY A 235 5.78 -14.36 -20.16
C GLY A 235 5.66 -15.52 -19.16
N LEU A 236 4.46 -15.74 -18.62
CA LEU A 236 4.21 -16.83 -17.67
C LEU A 236 4.40 -18.21 -18.28
N ARG A 237 4.09 -18.40 -19.56
CA ARG A 237 4.28 -19.71 -20.24
C ARG A 237 5.73 -20.17 -20.32
N LYS A 238 6.69 -19.24 -20.26
CA LYS A 238 8.11 -19.59 -20.21
C LYS A 238 8.48 -20.33 -18.93
N ASP A 239 7.82 -19.98 -17.82
CA ASP A 239 8.05 -20.60 -16.51
C ASP A 239 7.06 -21.72 -16.20
N PHE A 240 5.88 -21.70 -16.84
CA PHE A 240 4.79 -22.67 -16.68
C PHE A 240 4.31 -23.17 -18.05
N PRO A 241 5.00 -24.16 -18.67
CA PRO A 241 4.64 -24.66 -19.98
C PRO A 241 3.24 -25.26 -20.08
N ASP A 242 2.72 -25.78 -18.96
CA ASP A 242 1.37 -26.38 -18.86
C ASP A 242 0.26 -25.35 -18.63
N LEU A 243 0.58 -24.04 -18.65
CA LEU A 243 -0.43 -22.99 -18.50
C LEU A 243 -1.41 -23.06 -19.68
N PRO A 244 -2.76 -23.09 -19.43
CA PRO A 244 -3.76 -23.13 -20.49
C PRO A 244 -3.60 -22.00 -21.51
N ASP A 245 -4.10 -22.21 -22.76
CA ASP A 245 -4.04 -21.17 -23.80
C ASP A 245 -4.78 -19.89 -23.43
N LYS A 246 -5.84 -19.99 -22.66
CA LYS A 246 -6.59 -18.88 -22.12
C LYS A 246 -6.77 -19.08 -20.62
N PRO A 247 -5.71 -18.80 -19.82
CA PRO A 247 -5.82 -18.91 -18.37
C PRO A 247 -6.79 -17.86 -17.86
N ASP A 248 -7.57 -18.21 -16.83
CA ASP A 248 -8.37 -17.20 -16.13
C ASP A 248 -7.48 -16.25 -15.32
N ALA A 249 -8.03 -15.09 -15.00
CA ALA A 249 -7.31 -14.04 -14.28
C ALA A 249 -6.78 -14.49 -12.90
N ARG A 250 -7.53 -15.38 -12.22
CA ARG A 250 -7.12 -15.95 -10.93
C ARG A 250 -5.87 -16.82 -11.08
N THR A 251 -5.84 -17.67 -12.08
CA THR A 251 -4.67 -18.51 -12.40
C THR A 251 -3.45 -17.64 -12.72
N VAL A 252 -3.61 -16.59 -13.54
CA VAL A 252 -2.55 -15.65 -13.87
C VAL A 252 -2.01 -14.97 -12.59
N PHE A 253 -2.89 -14.45 -11.74
CA PHE A 253 -2.49 -13.79 -10.49
C PHE A 253 -1.69 -14.71 -9.57
N ARG A 254 -2.16 -15.94 -9.36
CA ARG A 254 -1.47 -16.96 -8.55
C ARG A 254 -0.08 -17.26 -9.08
N LYS A 255 0.05 -17.45 -10.41
CA LYS A 255 1.34 -17.73 -11.05
C LYS A 255 2.30 -16.56 -10.97
N LEU A 256 1.82 -15.33 -11.14
CA LEU A 256 2.61 -14.12 -10.89
C LEU A 256 3.10 -14.05 -9.44
N ARG A 257 2.21 -14.34 -8.46
CA ARG A 257 2.60 -14.32 -7.04
C ARG A 257 3.63 -15.39 -6.72
N GLU A 258 3.50 -16.61 -7.31
CA GLU A 258 4.47 -17.69 -7.17
C GLU A 258 5.86 -17.26 -7.67
N LEU A 259 5.94 -16.62 -8.83
CA LEU A 259 7.21 -16.12 -9.39
C LEU A 259 7.78 -14.96 -8.57
N ARG A 260 6.91 -14.01 -8.15
CA ARG A 260 7.37 -12.85 -7.39
C ARG A 260 7.89 -13.22 -6.00
N ASN A 261 7.49 -14.37 -5.45
CA ASN A 261 8.01 -14.88 -4.19
C ASN A 261 9.45 -15.40 -4.30
N LYS A 262 9.91 -15.71 -5.51
CA LYS A 262 11.25 -16.25 -5.81
C LYS A 262 12.18 -15.21 -6.46
N TRP A 263 11.68 -13.97 -6.64
CA TRP A 263 12.35 -12.87 -7.36
C TRP A 263 13.39 -12.13 -6.50
#